data_4810be5a90bb8e05176b9aa6096f2049
#
_entry.id   4810be5a90bb8e05176b9aa6096f2049
#
_cell.length_a   1.000
_cell.length_b   1.000
_cell.length_c   1.000
_cell.angle_alpha   90.00
_cell.angle_beta   90.00
_cell.angle_gamma   90.00
#
_symmetry.space_group_name_H-M   'P 1'
#
loop_
_entity.id
_entity.type
_entity.pdbx_description
1 polymer ?
#
loop_
_entity_poly.entity_id
_entity_poly.type
_entity_poly.pdbx_seq_one_letter_code
_entity_poly.pdbx_strand_id
1 'polypeptide(L)'
;MLLLCVGLSFQSSLSALLTLALTMDAWCVFLYFATHMLTVNSATHSLIYIYTAMSADLGLPGVHKFTAIGLLDGKPFDRFDTDNPRKTPTTNWARRHLTTDYLDKGTQSRLSKQKWFGVNLDIVMTLMGHSASDGDVHVIQWLHGCYGETNPSEERLRFVHGVDKYAYDGDDLMSFDYLTLRWSAATECIKWLTTFVGYSKRELRDRVTVPDVYMFTRKTNGTTLTLICVASGFPTNTPAMRLMKNGRVLNTDDGLNVCDTLPNDDDTFQRRIAVDILPSDTGNFTCDVLEEDTGYRVVKHWRAGDRTTIPTIGWPNAVLLSTVVGLCIVALCLVVFIVRKRRTGQIVNQTDHFPQHHGLPDETSGV
;
A
#
# COMPACT_ATOMS: atom_id res chain seq x y z
N MET A 1 26.62 -73.22 38.19
CA MET A 1 27.07 -72.80 36.86
C MET A 1 25.94 -72.36 35.92
N LEU A 2 24.64 -72.48 36.28
CA LEU A 2 23.50 -72.09 35.48
C LEU A 2 22.99 -70.66 35.79
N LEU A 3 23.31 -70.09 36.94
CA LEU A 3 22.84 -68.70 37.33
C LEU A 3 23.68 -67.56 36.73
N LEU A 4 24.89 -67.81 36.27
CA LEU A 4 25.77 -66.80 35.66
C LEU A 4 25.49 -66.59 34.16
N CYS A 5 24.93 -67.54 33.45
CA CYS A 5 24.57 -67.40 32.01
C CYS A 5 23.30 -66.63 31.77
N VAL A 6 22.33 -66.63 32.72
CA VAL A 6 21.07 -65.90 32.58
C VAL A 6 21.29 -64.39 32.86
N GLY A 7 22.22 -64.03 33.77
CA GLY A 7 22.52 -62.61 34.07
C GLY A 7 23.22 -61.91 32.94
N LEU A 8 24.12 -62.54 32.20
CA LEU A 8 24.85 -61.96 31.07
C LEU A 8 23.96 -61.77 29.85
N SER A 9 22.97 -62.62 29.61
CA SER A 9 22.00 -62.50 28.53
C SER A 9 21.01 -61.33 28.77
N PHE A 10 20.62 -61.09 30.03
CA PHE A 10 19.70 -60.02 30.38
C PHE A 10 20.37 -58.63 30.31
N GLN A 11 21.68 -58.60 30.67
CA GLN A 11 22.43 -57.33 30.66
C GLN A 11 22.76 -56.90 29.22
N SER A 12 23.02 -57.82 28.30
CA SER A 12 23.23 -57.55 26.89
C SER A 12 21.93 -57.11 26.17
N SER A 13 20.79 -57.65 26.54
CA SER A 13 19.48 -57.25 26.01
C SER A 13 19.05 -55.87 26.53
N LEU A 14 19.33 -55.55 27.78
CA LEU A 14 19.01 -54.23 28.34
C LEU A 14 19.88 -53.12 27.75
N SER A 15 21.17 -53.38 27.53
CA SER A 15 22.05 -52.41 26.86
C SER A 15 21.72 -52.20 25.39
N ALA A 16 21.28 -53.25 24.68
CA ALA A 16 20.80 -53.16 23.30
C ALA A 16 19.48 -52.34 23.20
N LEU A 17 18.55 -52.56 24.14
CA LEU A 17 17.30 -51.78 24.19
C LEU A 17 17.55 -50.30 24.55
N LEU A 18 18.49 -50.04 25.46
CA LEU A 18 18.86 -48.67 25.82
C LEU A 18 19.55 -47.91 24.66
N THR A 19 20.44 -48.60 23.91
CA THR A 19 21.07 -48.02 22.72
C THR A 19 20.05 -47.82 21.60
N LEU A 20 19.07 -48.72 21.43
CA LEU A 20 17.99 -48.54 20.44
C LEU A 20 17.07 -47.37 20.81
N ALA A 21 16.73 -47.22 22.08
CA ALA A 21 15.93 -46.09 22.56
C ALA A 21 16.65 -44.76 22.37
N LEU A 22 17.93 -44.66 22.75
CA LEU A 22 18.74 -43.47 22.55
C LEU A 22 18.96 -43.09 21.09
N THR A 23 19.06 -44.09 20.18
CA THR A 23 19.15 -43.84 18.74
C THR A 23 17.81 -43.43 18.15
N MET A 24 16.69 -43.97 18.61
CA MET A 24 15.36 -43.57 18.18
C MET A 24 15.05 -42.12 18.60
N ASP A 25 15.40 -41.74 19.84
CA ASP A 25 15.25 -40.34 20.30
C ASP A 25 16.13 -39.40 19.47
N ALA A 26 17.36 -39.78 19.15
CA ALA A 26 18.23 -38.97 18.28
C ALA A 26 17.68 -38.83 16.85
N TRP A 27 17.10 -39.90 16.29
CA TRP A 27 16.42 -39.84 14.98
C TRP A 27 15.15 -39.03 15.03
N CYS A 28 14.34 -39.11 16.09
CA CYS A 28 13.17 -38.25 16.26
C CYS A 28 13.54 -36.77 16.38
N VAL A 29 14.59 -36.45 17.15
CA VAL A 29 15.14 -35.11 17.25
C VAL A 29 15.68 -34.61 15.89
N PHE A 30 16.43 -35.49 15.20
CA PHE A 30 16.95 -35.16 13.86
C PHE A 30 15.81 -34.93 12.85
N LEU A 31 14.80 -35.79 12.83
CA LEU A 31 13.61 -35.61 11.97
C LEU A 31 12.80 -34.34 12.35
N TYR A 32 12.67 -34.07 13.65
CA TYR A 32 12.05 -32.84 14.13
C TYR A 32 12.80 -31.60 13.65
N PHE A 33 14.13 -31.56 13.81
CA PHE A 33 14.96 -30.49 13.28
C PHE A 33 14.95 -30.43 11.75
N ALA A 34 14.99 -31.57 11.07
CA ALA A 34 14.93 -31.60 9.60
C ALA A 34 13.57 -31.11 9.07
N THR A 35 12.46 -31.43 9.73
CA THR A 35 11.14 -30.92 9.34
C THR A 35 10.98 -29.44 9.66
N HIS A 36 11.58 -28.94 10.74
CA HIS A 36 11.59 -27.51 11.07
C HIS A 36 12.57 -26.66 10.24
N MET A 37 13.66 -27.27 9.74
CA MET A 37 14.58 -26.61 8.79
C MET A 37 13.99 -26.48 7.38
N LEU A 38 12.94 -27.24 7.05
CA LEU A 38 12.31 -27.23 5.72
C LEU A 38 11.12 -26.26 5.59
N THR A 39 10.82 -25.44 6.59
CA THR A 39 9.90 -24.30 6.39
C THR A 39 10.63 -23.21 5.63
N VAL A 40 10.82 -23.46 4.35
CA VAL A 40 11.24 -22.42 3.41
C VAL A 40 10.13 -21.41 3.37
N ASN A 41 10.37 -20.21 3.88
CA ASN A 41 9.47 -19.08 3.72
C ASN A 41 9.39 -18.75 2.23
N SER A 42 8.33 -19.23 1.58
CA SER A 42 8.03 -18.88 0.20
C SER A 42 7.36 -17.51 0.20
N ALA A 43 8.00 -16.52 -0.40
CA ALA A 43 7.39 -15.22 -0.58
C ALA A 43 6.39 -15.27 -1.75
N THR A 44 5.16 -14.84 -1.50
CA THR A 44 4.13 -14.72 -2.53
C THR A 44 4.18 -13.33 -3.16
N HIS A 45 4.20 -13.30 -4.49
CA HIS A 45 4.17 -12.10 -5.30
C HIS A 45 2.93 -12.06 -6.18
N SER A 46 2.47 -10.88 -6.54
CA SER A 46 1.28 -10.69 -7.39
C SER A 46 1.51 -9.66 -8.48
N LEU A 47 0.98 -9.94 -9.68
CA LEU A 47 0.87 -8.99 -10.79
C LEU A 47 -0.60 -8.89 -11.17
N ILE A 48 -1.22 -7.77 -10.85
CA ILE A 48 -2.65 -7.53 -11.00
C ILE A 48 -2.87 -6.29 -11.86
N TYR A 49 -3.86 -6.36 -12.75
CA TYR A 49 -4.34 -5.22 -13.49
C TYR A 49 -5.81 -4.96 -13.15
N ILE A 50 -6.14 -3.70 -12.89
CA ILE A 50 -7.50 -3.24 -12.61
C ILE A 50 -7.90 -2.26 -13.70
N TYR A 51 -9.03 -2.52 -14.33
CA TYR A 51 -9.68 -1.64 -15.30
C TYR A 51 -11.00 -1.17 -14.71
N THR A 52 -11.29 0.11 -14.82
CA THR A 52 -12.56 0.70 -14.36
C THR A 52 -13.11 1.59 -15.47
N ALA A 53 -14.38 1.41 -15.80
CA ALA A 53 -15.11 2.30 -16.71
C ALA A 53 -16.40 2.77 -16.06
N MET A 54 -16.73 4.04 -16.25
CA MET A 54 -17.95 4.68 -15.75
C MET A 54 -18.84 5.09 -16.92
N SER A 55 -20.16 5.05 -16.71
CA SER A 55 -21.17 5.42 -17.72
C SER A 55 -21.09 6.93 -18.07
N ALA A 56 -20.74 7.77 -17.10
CA ALA A 56 -20.60 9.20 -17.31
C ALA A 56 -19.28 9.74 -16.73
N ASP A 57 -18.83 10.88 -17.23
CA ASP A 57 -17.76 11.68 -16.65
C ASP A 57 -18.36 12.53 -15.54
N LEU A 58 -17.81 12.41 -14.33
CA LEU A 58 -18.25 13.18 -13.16
C LEU A 58 -17.65 14.60 -13.09
N GLY A 59 -16.68 14.93 -13.93
CA GLY A 59 -15.98 16.22 -13.87
C GLY A 59 -15.22 16.46 -12.56
N LEU A 60 -14.94 15.39 -11.79
CA LEU A 60 -14.22 15.46 -10.52
C LEU A 60 -12.72 15.29 -10.73
N PRO A 61 -11.86 16.11 -10.09
CA PRO A 61 -10.43 15.97 -10.20
C PRO A 61 -9.94 14.57 -9.81
N GLY A 62 -9.19 13.93 -10.70
CA GLY A 62 -8.63 12.58 -10.47
C GLY A 62 -9.62 11.42 -10.67
N VAL A 63 -10.87 11.70 -11.01
CA VAL A 63 -11.89 10.71 -11.40
C VAL A 63 -12.08 10.75 -12.91
N HIS A 64 -11.78 9.65 -13.57
CA HIS A 64 -11.75 9.57 -15.04
C HIS A 64 -12.74 8.54 -15.54
N LYS A 65 -13.37 8.81 -16.68
CA LYS A 65 -14.36 7.91 -17.28
C LYS A 65 -13.83 6.50 -17.55
N PHE A 66 -12.53 6.37 -17.81
CA PHE A 66 -11.85 5.09 -17.93
C PHE A 66 -10.46 5.17 -17.31
N THR A 67 -10.11 4.15 -16.49
CA THR A 67 -8.79 4.00 -15.90
C THR A 67 -8.29 2.56 -16.05
N ALA A 68 -6.97 2.41 -16.12
CA ALA A 68 -6.31 1.12 -16.05
C ALA A 68 -5.02 1.25 -15.23
N ILE A 69 -4.88 0.40 -14.22
CA ILE A 69 -3.76 0.42 -13.26
C ILE A 69 -3.11 -0.96 -13.25
N GLY A 70 -1.79 -1.00 -13.33
CA GLY A 70 -1.00 -2.20 -13.08
C GLY A 70 -0.40 -2.16 -11.68
N LEU A 71 -0.54 -3.25 -10.93
CA LEU A 71 -0.06 -3.41 -9.57
C LEU A 71 0.94 -4.56 -9.50
N LEU A 72 2.08 -4.29 -8.86
CA LEU A 72 3.05 -5.30 -8.43
C LEU A 72 3.02 -5.35 -6.90
N ASP A 73 2.68 -6.50 -6.33
CA ASP A 73 2.56 -6.68 -4.87
C ASP A 73 1.66 -5.62 -4.21
N GLY A 74 0.52 -5.33 -4.85
CA GLY A 74 -0.44 -4.32 -4.40
C GLY A 74 -0.05 -2.87 -4.70
N LYS A 75 1.15 -2.61 -5.26
CA LYS A 75 1.63 -1.28 -5.54
C LYS A 75 1.46 -0.89 -7.01
N PRO A 76 0.84 0.27 -7.32
CA PRO A 76 0.73 0.77 -8.68
C PRO A 76 2.10 1.04 -9.30
N PHE A 77 2.44 0.37 -10.40
CA PHE A 77 3.67 0.62 -11.14
C PHE A 77 3.45 1.27 -12.51
N ASP A 78 2.22 1.21 -13.02
CA ASP A 78 1.81 1.94 -14.21
C ASP A 78 0.34 2.37 -14.13
N ARG A 79 -0.01 3.40 -14.87
CA ARG A 79 -1.38 3.91 -14.98
C ARG A 79 -1.70 4.35 -16.39
N PHE A 80 -2.99 4.40 -16.69
CA PHE A 80 -3.60 4.93 -17.89
C PHE A 80 -4.97 5.48 -17.53
N ASP A 81 -5.36 6.63 -18.06
CA ASP A 81 -6.68 7.22 -17.87
C ASP A 81 -7.14 7.95 -19.15
N THR A 82 -8.40 8.40 -19.18
CA THR A 82 -8.98 9.12 -20.32
C THR A 82 -8.30 10.45 -20.60
N ASP A 83 -7.80 11.13 -19.58
CA ASP A 83 -7.16 12.46 -19.73
C ASP A 83 -5.71 12.31 -20.21
N ASN A 84 -5.05 11.24 -19.82
CA ASN A 84 -3.72 10.89 -20.28
C ASN A 84 -3.72 9.47 -20.90
N PRO A 85 -4.17 9.34 -22.16
CA PRO A 85 -4.38 8.03 -22.82
C PRO A 85 -3.07 7.36 -23.25
N ARG A 86 -2.14 7.26 -22.30
CA ARG A 86 -0.85 6.60 -22.44
C ARG A 86 -0.54 5.77 -21.20
N LYS A 87 -0.01 4.56 -21.42
CA LYS A 87 0.52 3.73 -20.33
C LYS A 87 1.76 4.41 -19.75
N THR A 88 1.63 4.97 -18.54
CA THR A 88 2.66 5.76 -17.89
C THR A 88 3.19 5.04 -16.66
N PRO A 89 4.51 4.79 -16.55
CA PRO A 89 5.10 4.17 -15.36
C PRO A 89 5.06 5.14 -14.16
N THR A 90 4.70 4.61 -12.97
CA THR A 90 4.56 5.40 -11.74
C THR A 90 5.72 5.21 -10.77
N THR A 91 6.38 4.03 -10.77
CA THR A 91 7.52 3.72 -9.89
C THR A 91 8.86 4.00 -10.56
N ASN A 92 9.92 4.12 -9.76
CA ASN A 92 11.27 4.39 -10.28
C ASN A 92 11.80 3.21 -11.10
N TRP A 93 11.62 1.97 -10.62
CA TRP A 93 12.03 0.79 -11.36
C TRP A 93 11.29 0.68 -12.71
N ALA A 94 9.98 0.98 -12.72
CA ALA A 94 9.19 0.94 -13.95
C ALA A 94 9.67 1.97 -14.97
N ARG A 95 10.00 3.20 -14.53
CA ARG A 95 10.56 4.24 -15.40
C ARG A 95 11.92 3.87 -15.99
N ARG A 96 12.76 3.12 -15.25
CA ARG A 96 14.11 2.74 -15.68
C ARG A 96 14.16 1.49 -16.56
N HIS A 97 13.26 0.54 -16.33
CA HIS A 97 13.37 -0.79 -16.93
C HIS A 97 12.28 -1.14 -17.96
N LEU A 98 11.13 -0.43 -17.94
CA LEU A 98 10.11 -0.66 -18.96
C LEU A 98 10.50 0.04 -20.25
N THR A 99 10.60 -0.73 -21.33
CA THR A 99 10.98 -0.20 -22.64
C THR A 99 9.86 0.60 -23.29
N THR A 100 10.20 1.53 -24.17
CA THR A 100 9.20 2.29 -24.96
C THR A 100 8.27 1.37 -25.72
N ASP A 101 8.79 0.30 -26.36
CA ASP A 101 7.98 -0.68 -27.08
C ASP A 101 6.93 -1.37 -26.18
N TYR A 102 7.32 -1.74 -24.93
CA TYR A 102 6.39 -2.30 -23.95
C TYR A 102 5.29 -1.29 -23.55
N LEU A 103 5.66 -0.02 -23.33
CA LEU A 103 4.72 1.03 -22.96
C LEU A 103 3.76 1.36 -24.14
N ASP A 104 4.28 1.44 -25.36
CA ASP A 104 3.47 1.73 -26.56
C ASP A 104 2.49 0.59 -26.88
N LYS A 105 2.94 -0.66 -26.84
CA LYS A 105 2.06 -1.84 -27.00
C LYS A 105 1.00 -1.89 -25.90
N GLY A 106 1.40 -1.60 -24.66
CA GLY A 106 0.47 -1.51 -23.54
C GLY A 106 -0.55 -0.38 -23.70
N THR A 107 -0.15 0.76 -24.25
CA THR A 107 -1.03 1.88 -24.59
C THR A 107 -2.08 1.47 -25.60
N GLN A 108 -1.68 0.85 -26.71
CA GLN A 108 -2.62 0.37 -27.74
C GLN A 108 -3.61 -0.66 -27.18
N SER A 109 -3.12 -1.59 -26.36
CA SER A 109 -3.97 -2.56 -25.67
C SER A 109 -5.03 -1.88 -24.79
N ARG A 110 -4.66 -0.83 -24.05
CA ARG A 110 -5.58 -0.11 -23.16
C ARG A 110 -6.59 0.75 -23.92
N LEU A 111 -6.18 1.37 -25.01
CA LEU A 111 -7.10 2.09 -25.92
C LEU A 111 -8.15 1.15 -26.51
N SER A 112 -7.76 -0.07 -26.89
CA SER A 112 -8.69 -1.08 -27.35
C SER A 112 -9.67 -1.52 -26.26
N LYS A 113 -9.16 -1.74 -25.03
CA LYS A 113 -9.98 -2.08 -23.87
C LYS A 113 -10.94 -0.94 -23.47
N GLN A 114 -10.51 0.30 -23.53
CA GLN A 114 -11.37 1.46 -23.27
C GLN A 114 -12.61 1.45 -24.17
N LYS A 115 -12.43 1.17 -25.46
CA LYS A 115 -13.57 1.05 -26.42
C LYS A 115 -14.45 -0.14 -26.06
N TRP A 116 -13.84 -1.29 -25.76
CA TRP A 116 -14.56 -2.51 -25.37
C TRP A 116 -15.41 -2.27 -24.10
N PHE A 117 -14.83 -1.61 -23.08
CA PHE A 117 -15.52 -1.29 -21.83
C PHE A 117 -16.71 -0.36 -22.05
N GLY A 118 -16.56 0.67 -22.90
CA GLY A 118 -17.67 1.57 -23.22
C GLY A 118 -18.87 0.83 -23.80
N VAL A 119 -18.64 -0.03 -24.81
CA VAL A 119 -19.71 -0.82 -25.43
C VAL A 119 -20.34 -1.81 -24.43
N ASN A 120 -19.52 -2.53 -23.66
CA ASN A 120 -20.03 -3.56 -22.75
C ASN A 120 -20.73 -2.97 -21.53
N LEU A 121 -20.32 -1.79 -21.04
CA LEU A 121 -21.02 -1.09 -19.97
C LEU A 121 -22.47 -0.76 -20.38
N ASP A 122 -22.67 -0.24 -21.59
CA ASP A 122 -24.02 0.06 -22.10
C ASP A 122 -24.88 -1.22 -22.20
N ILE A 123 -24.28 -2.34 -22.61
CA ILE A 123 -24.96 -3.63 -22.66
C ILE A 123 -25.34 -4.11 -21.26
N VAL A 124 -24.42 -4.07 -20.31
CA VAL A 124 -24.67 -4.50 -18.91
C VAL A 124 -25.72 -3.62 -18.25
N MET A 125 -25.65 -2.29 -18.42
CA MET A 125 -26.68 -1.36 -17.95
C MET A 125 -28.06 -1.77 -18.46
N THR A 126 -28.17 -2.03 -19.75
CA THR A 126 -29.44 -2.48 -20.36
C THR A 126 -29.94 -3.79 -19.75
N LEU A 127 -29.05 -4.78 -19.55
CA LEU A 127 -29.40 -6.08 -18.97
C LEU A 127 -29.84 -5.95 -17.50
N MET A 128 -29.29 -4.99 -16.76
CA MET A 128 -29.64 -4.69 -15.36
C MET A 128 -30.89 -3.80 -15.23
N GLY A 129 -31.44 -3.34 -16.35
CA GLY A 129 -32.61 -2.46 -16.37
C GLY A 129 -32.27 -1.01 -16.06
N HIS A 130 -31.01 -0.62 -16.16
CA HIS A 130 -30.54 0.74 -15.96
C HIS A 130 -30.49 1.50 -17.28
N SER A 131 -30.67 2.82 -17.20
CA SER A 131 -30.66 3.71 -18.37
C SER A 131 -29.78 4.93 -18.11
N ALA A 132 -29.11 5.40 -19.15
CA ALA A 132 -28.38 6.66 -19.09
C ALA A 132 -29.25 7.90 -18.73
N SER A 133 -30.59 7.77 -18.83
CA SER A 133 -31.56 8.81 -18.43
C SER A 133 -31.84 8.83 -16.92
N ASP A 134 -31.43 7.82 -16.16
CA ASP A 134 -31.80 7.68 -14.74
C ASP A 134 -30.99 8.64 -13.84
N GLY A 135 -29.93 9.26 -14.40
CA GLY A 135 -29.09 10.23 -13.71
C GLY A 135 -28.02 9.62 -12.82
N ASP A 136 -28.03 8.30 -12.65
CA ASP A 136 -27.06 7.57 -11.87
C ASP A 136 -25.81 7.21 -12.71
N VAL A 137 -24.66 7.13 -12.05
CA VAL A 137 -23.41 6.73 -12.70
C VAL A 137 -23.12 5.28 -12.36
N HIS A 138 -23.07 4.44 -13.39
CA HIS A 138 -22.80 3.03 -13.30
C HIS A 138 -21.34 2.72 -13.60
N VAL A 139 -20.79 1.72 -12.94
CA VAL A 139 -19.37 1.36 -12.99
C VAL A 139 -19.20 -0.10 -13.31
N ILE A 140 -18.40 -0.41 -14.34
CA ILE A 140 -17.90 -1.77 -14.59
C ILE A 140 -16.41 -1.84 -14.30
N GLN A 141 -15.99 -2.88 -13.60
CA GLN A 141 -14.61 -3.13 -13.24
C GLN A 141 -14.16 -4.51 -13.71
N TRP A 142 -12.89 -4.61 -14.07
CA TRP A 142 -12.25 -5.88 -14.39
C TRP A 142 -10.92 -5.96 -13.68
N LEU A 143 -10.74 -7.00 -12.89
CA LEU A 143 -9.53 -7.35 -12.18
C LEU A 143 -8.99 -8.65 -12.75
N HIS A 144 -7.76 -8.65 -13.27
CA HIS A 144 -7.10 -9.85 -13.74
C HIS A 144 -5.61 -9.86 -13.45
N GLY A 145 -5.05 -11.07 -13.31
CA GLY A 145 -3.63 -11.24 -13.06
C GLY A 145 -3.26 -12.59 -12.52
N CYS A 146 -2.12 -12.66 -11.85
CA CYS A 146 -1.60 -13.90 -11.28
C CYS A 146 -0.82 -13.70 -9.99
N TYR A 147 -0.74 -14.79 -9.24
CA TYR A 147 0.08 -14.94 -8.04
C TYR A 147 1.17 -15.98 -8.29
N GLY A 148 2.34 -15.70 -7.78
CA GLY A 148 3.50 -16.60 -7.86
C GLY A 148 4.27 -16.63 -6.57
N GLU A 149 4.90 -17.76 -6.28
CA GLU A 149 5.74 -17.96 -5.11
C GLU A 149 7.21 -18.08 -5.50
N THR A 150 8.08 -17.53 -4.64
CA THR A 150 9.52 -17.75 -4.77
C THR A 150 9.84 -19.22 -4.48
N ASN A 151 10.61 -19.83 -5.37
CA ASN A 151 11.22 -21.13 -5.12
C ASN A 151 12.73 -20.91 -4.92
N PRO A 152 13.31 -21.28 -3.75
CA PRO A 152 14.74 -21.08 -3.50
C PRO A 152 15.65 -21.81 -4.49
N SER A 153 15.16 -22.86 -5.15
CA SER A 153 15.91 -23.65 -6.13
C SER A 153 15.75 -23.15 -7.57
N GLU A 154 14.90 -22.16 -7.82
CA GLU A 154 14.60 -21.67 -9.17
C GLU A 154 14.68 -20.14 -9.26
N GLU A 155 15.24 -19.62 -10.35
CA GLU A 155 15.25 -18.17 -10.63
C GLU A 155 13.85 -17.62 -10.98
N ARG A 156 12.91 -18.50 -11.35
CA ARG A 156 11.56 -18.13 -11.76
C ARG A 156 10.56 -18.39 -10.65
N LEU A 157 9.60 -17.49 -10.51
CA LEU A 157 8.46 -17.71 -9.63
C LEU A 157 7.62 -18.90 -10.10
N ARG A 158 7.17 -19.71 -9.15
CA ARG A 158 6.19 -20.78 -9.40
C ARG A 158 4.80 -20.16 -9.43
N PHE A 159 4.01 -20.47 -10.46
CA PHE A 159 2.61 -20.08 -10.53
C PHE A 159 1.79 -20.71 -9.41
N VAL A 160 0.99 -19.91 -8.72
CA VAL A 160 0.08 -20.36 -7.66
C VAL A 160 -1.35 -20.40 -8.19
N HIS A 161 -1.89 -19.25 -8.57
CA HIS A 161 -3.22 -19.14 -9.20
C HIS A 161 -3.33 -17.86 -10.03
N GLY A 162 -4.33 -17.82 -10.91
CA GLY A 162 -4.75 -16.63 -11.62
C GLY A 162 -6.04 -16.07 -11.01
N VAL A 163 -6.29 -14.80 -11.31
CA VAL A 163 -7.55 -14.14 -10.98
C VAL A 163 -8.08 -13.43 -12.22
N ASP A 164 -9.39 -13.52 -12.43
CA ASP A 164 -10.09 -12.82 -13.51
C ASP A 164 -11.55 -12.61 -13.07
N LYS A 165 -11.88 -11.38 -12.70
CA LYS A 165 -13.17 -11.02 -12.12
C LYS A 165 -13.69 -9.76 -12.75
N TYR A 166 -14.99 -9.77 -13.04
CA TYR A 166 -15.75 -8.58 -13.41
C TYR A 166 -16.73 -8.23 -12.30
N ALA A 167 -16.85 -6.95 -12.03
CA ALA A 167 -17.82 -6.39 -11.09
C ALA A 167 -18.63 -5.28 -11.77
N TYR A 168 -19.87 -5.12 -11.35
CA TYR A 168 -20.75 -4.04 -11.77
C TYR A 168 -21.35 -3.37 -10.55
N ASP A 169 -21.17 -2.05 -10.42
CA ASP A 169 -21.57 -1.23 -9.28
C ASP A 169 -21.07 -1.75 -7.92
N GLY A 170 -19.93 -2.45 -7.93
CA GLY A 170 -19.29 -3.02 -6.74
C GLY A 170 -19.66 -4.47 -6.44
N ASP A 171 -20.70 -5.02 -7.11
CA ASP A 171 -21.09 -6.42 -6.98
C ASP A 171 -20.38 -7.32 -7.99
N ASP A 172 -20.01 -8.53 -7.58
CA ASP A 172 -19.38 -9.53 -8.45
C ASP A 172 -20.34 -9.91 -9.59
N LEU A 173 -19.99 -9.56 -10.83
CA LEU A 173 -20.77 -9.91 -12.03
C LEU A 173 -20.36 -11.28 -12.57
N MET A 174 -19.07 -11.55 -12.66
CA MET A 174 -18.51 -12.77 -13.22
C MET A 174 -17.10 -13.01 -12.67
N SER A 175 -16.82 -14.27 -12.33
CA SER A 175 -15.50 -14.70 -11.88
C SER A 175 -15.11 -15.98 -12.59
N PHE A 176 -13.88 -16.02 -13.12
CA PHE A 176 -13.30 -17.21 -13.71
C PHE A 176 -12.29 -17.84 -12.75
N ASP A 177 -12.47 -19.11 -12.42
CA ASP A 177 -11.50 -19.88 -11.64
C ASP A 177 -10.48 -20.52 -12.57
N TYR A 178 -9.21 -20.10 -12.45
CA TYR A 178 -8.11 -20.60 -13.27
C TYR A 178 -7.25 -21.68 -12.61
N LEU A 179 -7.70 -22.28 -11.52
CA LEU A 179 -6.97 -23.39 -10.90
C LEU A 179 -6.84 -24.61 -11.84
N THR A 180 -7.75 -24.76 -12.80
CA THR A 180 -7.86 -25.95 -13.63
C THR A 180 -7.53 -25.77 -15.11
N LEU A 181 -7.36 -24.54 -15.60
CA LEU A 181 -7.14 -24.28 -17.04
C LEU A 181 -5.64 -24.17 -17.36
N ARG A 182 -5.20 -24.99 -18.31
CA ARG A 182 -3.90 -24.83 -18.99
C ARG A 182 -3.91 -23.53 -19.81
N TRP A 183 -3.50 -22.48 -19.17
CA TRP A 183 -3.61 -21.16 -19.75
C TRP A 183 -2.25 -20.66 -20.26
N SER A 184 -2.14 -20.39 -21.55
CA SER A 184 -0.95 -19.75 -22.12
C SER A 184 -0.67 -18.37 -21.48
N ALA A 185 -1.72 -17.66 -21.08
CA ALA A 185 -1.61 -16.39 -20.39
C ALA A 185 -1.06 -16.53 -18.95
N ALA A 186 -1.27 -17.66 -18.25
CA ALA A 186 -0.64 -17.90 -16.95
C ALA A 186 0.89 -17.94 -17.06
N THR A 187 1.39 -18.61 -18.11
CA THR A 187 2.83 -18.68 -18.39
C THR A 187 3.41 -17.29 -18.68
N GLU A 188 2.70 -16.49 -19.46
CA GLU A 188 3.14 -15.13 -19.80
C GLU A 188 3.03 -14.19 -18.59
N CYS A 189 1.98 -14.30 -17.77
CA CYS A 189 1.83 -13.53 -16.54
C CYS A 189 2.96 -13.82 -15.55
N ILE A 190 3.28 -15.09 -15.30
CA ILE A 190 4.38 -15.49 -14.40
C ILE A 190 5.74 -15.00 -14.91
N LYS A 191 5.95 -15.02 -16.21
CA LYS A 191 7.16 -14.49 -16.82
C LYS A 191 7.32 -12.99 -16.53
N TRP A 192 6.25 -12.21 -16.75
CA TRP A 192 6.26 -10.78 -16.44
C TRP A 192 6.37 -10.51 -14.95
N LEU A 193 5.64 -11.27 -14.10
CA LEU A 193 5.75 -11.16 -12.65
C LEU A 193 7.18 -11.40 -12.19
N THR A 194 7.82 -12.48 -12.63
CA THR A 194 9.23 -12.78 -12.31
C THR A 194 10.16 -11.64 -12.73
N THR A 195 9.95 -11.10 -13.93
CA THR A 195 10.75 -9.99 -14.47
C THR A 195 10.60 -8.72 -13.63
N PHE A 196 9.37 -8.35 -13.28
CA PHE A 196 9.09 -7.12 -12.54
C PHE A 196 9.54 -7.20 -11.09
N VAL A 197 9.35 -8.35 -10.43
CA VAL A 197 9.92 -8.61 -9.09
C VAL A 197 11.45 -8.48 -9.13
N GLY A 198 12.11 -9.01 -10.18
CA GLY A 198 13.55 -8.86 -10.36
C GLY A 198 13.99 -7.40 -10.51
N TYR A 199 13.25 -6.58 -11.26
CA TYR A 199 13.54 -5.16 -11.40
C TYR A 199 13.32 -4.38 -10.10
N SER A 200 12.19 -4.63 -9.43
CA SER A 200 11.85 -3.99 -8.16
C SER A 200 12.85 -4.33 -7.06
N LYS A 201 13.19 -5.62 -6.89
CA LYS A 201 14.18 -6.07 -5.89
C LYS A 201 15.58 -5.51 -6.14
N ARG A 202 15.98 -5.34 -7.39
CA ARG A 202 17.28 -4.74 -7.74
C ARG A 202 17.34 -3.28 -7.37
N GLU A 203 16.30 -2.53 -7.68
CA GLU A 203 16.18 -1.11 -7.33
C GLU A 203 16.19 -0.92 -5.80
N LEU A 204 15.52 -1.78 -5.05
CA LEU A 204 15.42 -1.68 -3.59
C LEU A 204 16.71 -2.10 -2.89
N ARG A 205 17.47 -3.07 -3.43
CA ARG A 205 18.80 -3.43 -2.92
C ARG A 205 19.81 -2.30 -3.04
N ASP A 206 19.70 -1.49 -4.10
CA ASP A 206 20.56 -0.33 -4.30
C ASP A 206 20.22 0.82 -3.34
N ARG A 207 19.01 0.78 -2.74
CA ARG A 207 18.57 1.68 -1.67
C ARG A 207 18.70 0.96 -0.33
N VAL A 208 19.86 1.06 0.29
CA VAL A 208 20.11 0.52 1.64
C VAL A 208 19.28 1.32 2.65
N THR A 209 18.06 0.90 2.93
CA THR A 209 17.21 1.49 3.97
C THR A 209 17.00 0.50 5.09
N VAL A 210 17.45 0.87 6.30
CA VAL A 210 17.09 0.15 7.52
C VAL A 210 15.63 0.50 7.84
N PRO A 211 14.74 -0.48 8.06
CA PRO A 211 13.34 -0.17 8.35
C PRO A 211 13.21 0.57 9.70
N ASP A 212 12.34 1.56 9.72
CA ASP A 212 11.96 2.25 10.93
C ASP A 212 10.96 1.40 11.73
N VAL A 213 11.29 1.16 13.02
CA VAL A 213 10.44 0.36 13.91
C VAL A 213 9.99 1.18 15.09
N TYR A 214 8.67 1.23 15.30
CA TYR A 214 8.03 1.96 16.40
C TYR A 214 7.16 1.03 17.24
N MET A 215 7.19 1.22 18.57
CA MET A 215 6.27 0.56 19.50
C MET A 215 5.54 1.62 20.31
N PHE A 216 4.22 1.51 20.40
CA PHE A 216 3.38 2.43 21.16
C PHE A 216 2.09 1.75 21.61
N THR A 217 1.40 2.36 22.58
CA THR A 217 0.08 1.89 23.01
C THR A 217 -1.01 2.85 22.60
N ARG A 218 -2.18 2.30 22.27
CA ARG A 218 -3.41 3.04 22.02
C ARG A 218 -4.48 2.57 22.99
N LYS A 219 -5.25 3.51 23.58
CA LYS A 219 -6.44 3.17 24.33
C LYS A 219 -7.50 2.58 23.41
N THR A 220 -8.00 1.41 23.78
CA THR A 220 -9.16 0.78 23.19
C THR A 220 -10.35 0.98 24.13
N ASN A 221 -11.58 0.71 23.69
CA ASN A 221 -12.77 0.89 24.50
C ASN A 221 -12.65 0.12 25.85
N GLY A 222 -12.68 0.83 26.96
CA GLY A 222 -12.63 0.26 28.30
C GLY A 222 -11.28 0.35 29.00
N THR A 223 -10.89 -0.71 29.70
CA THR A 223 -9.72 -0.80 30.58
C THR A 223 -8.49 -1.40 29.90
N THR A 224 -8.54 -1.71 28.62
CA THR A 224 -7.45 -2.35 27.86
C THR A 224 -6.66 -1.33 27.04
N LEU A 225 -5.38 -1.63 26.83
CA LEU A 225 -4.49 -0.94 25.90
C LEU A 225 -4.11 -1.89 24.78
N THR A 226 -4.09 -1.42 23.55
CA THR A 226 -3.52 -2.17 22.43
C THR A 226 -2.07 -1.75 22.27
N LEU A 227 -1.12 -2.66 22.50
CA LEU A 227 0.30 -2.47 22.19
C LEU A 227 0.50 -2.78 20.70
N ILE A 228 1.07 -1.84 19.98
CA ILE A 228 1.24 -1.88 18.53
C ILE A 228 2.72 -1.76 18.22
N CYS A 229 3.24 -2.68 17.39
CA CYS A 229 4.52 -2.53 16.71
C CYS A 229 4.27 -2.27 15.23
N VAL A 230 4.82 -1.17 14.73
CA VAL A 230 4.81 -0.78 13.31
C VAL A 230 6.24 -0.79 12.81
N ALA A 231 6.44 -1.42 11.68
CA ALA A 231 7.70 -1.35 10.95
C ALA A 231 7.43 -0.85 9.53
N SER A 232 8.26 0.07 9.02
CA SER A 232 8.10 0.73 7.72
C SER A 232 9.44 0.94 7.06
N GLY A 233 9.47 0.94 5.73
CA GLY A 233 10.69 1.10 4.95
C GLY A 233 11.30 -0.22 4.49
N PHE A 234 10.52 -1.32 4.48
CA PHE A 234 11.02 -2.60 3.95
C PHE A 234 11.14 -2.56 2.43
N PRO A 235 12.19 -3.13 1.87
CA PRO A 235 12.31 -3.31 0.43
C PRO A 235 11.41 -4.43 -0.13
N THR A 236 10.91 -5.34 0.72
CA THR A 236 10.09 -6.48 0.31
C THR A 236 8.73 -6.49 1.01
N ASN A 237 7.77 -7.22 0.47
CA ASN A 237 6.43 -7.34 1.05
C ASN A 237 6.31 -8.43 2.13
N THR A 238 7.41 -9.09 2.51
CA THR A 238 7.44 -10.23 3.43
C THR A 238 8.38 -10.03 4.63
N PRO A 239 8.29 -8.92 5.39
CA PRO A 239 9.12 -8.76 6.57
C PRO A 239 8.73 -9.77 7.66
N ALA A 240 9.70 -10.42 8.27
CA ALA A 240 9.48 -11.26 9.43
C ALA A 240 9.39 -10.38 10.68
N MET A 241 8.19 -10.30 11.28
CA MET A 241 7.94 -9.53 12.51
C MET A 241 7.48 -10.46 13.62
N ARG A 242 8.09 -10.33 14.80
CA ARG A 242 7.76 -11.10 16.00
C ARG A 242 7.57 -10.17 17.19
N LEU A 243 6.45 -10.32 17.89
CA LEU A 243 6.22 -9.67 19.17
C LEU A 243 6.46 -10.68 20.28
N MET A 244 7.29 -10.31 21.25
CA MET A 244 7.65 -11.17 22.37
C MET A 244 7.25 -10.51 23.68
N LYS A 245 6.84 -11.32 24.67
CA LYS A 245 6.62 -10.91 26.05
C LYS A 245 7.56 -11.72 26.96
N ASN A 246 8.43 -11.04 27.68
CA ASN A 246 9.43 -11.68 28.57
C ASN A 246 10.26 -12.77 27.85
N GLY A 247 10.61 -12.55 26.57
CA GLY A 247 11.39 -13.47 25.76
C GLY A 247 10.57 -14.58 25.07
N ARG A 248 9.27 -14.75 25.38
CA ARG A 248 8.39 -15.70 24.69
C ARG A 248 7.71 -15.03 23.51
N VAL A 249 7.78 -15.66 22.33
CA VAL A 249 7.07 -15.19 21.12
C VAL A 249 5.57 -15.35 21.32
N LEU A 250 4.81 -14.28 21.05
CA LEU A 250 3.36 -14.28 21.06
C LEU A 250 2.81 -14.81 19.72
N ASN A 251 1.67 -15.48 19.81
CA ASN A 251 0.96 -16.03 18.65
C ASN A 251 -0.54 -15.60 18.68
N THR A 252 -1.34 -16.14 17.78
CA THR A 252 -2.77 -15.87 17.68
C THR A 252 -3.55 -16.29 18.92
N ASP A 253 -3.12 -17.34 19.63
CA ASP A 253 -3.75 -17.80 20.87
C ASP A 253 -3.52 -16.82 22.02
N ASP A 254 -2.44 -16.03 21.95
CA ASP A 254 -2.15 -14.93 22.87
C ASP A 254 -2.92 -13.64 22.49
N GLY A 255 -3.76 -13.65 21.47
CA GLY A 255 -4.47 -12.47 20.95
C GLY A 255 -3.61 -11.60 20.03
N LEU A 256 -2.50 -12.10 19.48
CA LEU A 256 -1.70 -11.37 18.51
C LEU A 256 -2.49 -11.18 17.21
N ASN A 257 -2.69 -9.93 16.84
CA ASN A 257 -3.27 -9.53 15.56
C ASN A 257 -2.14 -9.11 14.60
N VAL A 258 -2.08 -9.75 13.44
CA VAL A 258 -1.10 -9.50 12.39
C VAL A 258 -1.83 -8.91 11.20
N CYS A 259 -1.50 -7.66 10.85
CA CYS A 259 -2.07 -7.01 9.67
C CYS A 259 -1.28 -7.41 8.40
N ASP A 260 -1.94 -7.27 7.26
CA ASP A 260 -1.29 -7.41 5.96
C ASP A 260 -0.19 -6.35 5.77
N THR A 261 0.76 -6.68 4.91
CA THR A 261 1.79 -5.73 4.49
C THR A 261 1.20 -4.73 3.50
N LEU A 262 1.43 -3.45 3.73
CA LEU A 262 0.92 -2.36 2.91
C LEU A 262 2.07 -1.64 2.19
N PRO A 263 1.90 -1.23 0.93
CA PRO A 263 2.89 -0.45 0.21
C PRO A 263 2.96 1.00 0.69
N ASN A 264 4.17 1.58 0.68
CA ASN A 264 4.44 3.00 0.85
C ASN A 264 4.62 3.69 -0.51
N ASP A 265 4.56 5.00 -0.56
CA ASP A 265 4.73 5.78 -1.80
C ASP A 265 6.16 5.73 -2.36
N ASP A 266 7.15 5.43 -1.52
CA ASP A 266 8.58 5.43 -1.84
C ASP A 266 9.14 4.09 -2.33
N ASP A 267 8.28 3.18 -2.76
CA ASP A 267 8.60 1.81 -3.19
C ASP A 267 8.97 0.83 -2.08
N THR A 268 8.81 1.22 -0.82
CA THR A 268 8.94 0.34 0.34
C THR A 268 7.58 -0.14 0.85
N PHE A 269 7.62 -0.98 1.87
CA PHE A 269 6.43 -1.55 2.50
C PHE A 269 6.40 -1.25 4.00
N GLN A 270 5.20 -1.35 4.58
CA GLN A 270 4.98 -1.28 6.02
C GLN A 270 4.13 -2.45 6.50
N ARG A 271 4.33 -2.85 7.73
CA ARG A 271 3.54 -3.89 8.40
C ARG A 271 3.30 -3.55 9.86
N ARG A 272 2.18 -4.00 10.39
CA ARG A 272 1.79 -3.79 11.78
C ARG A 272 1.38 -5.11 12.43
N ILE A 273 1.84 -5.30 13.68
CA ILE A 273 1.38 -6.36 14.58
C ILE A 273 0.94 -5.72 15.88
N ALA A 274 -0.09 -6.29 16.54
CA ALA A 274 -0.69 -5.70 17.72
C ALA A 274 -1.18 -6.78 18.69
N VAL A 275 -1.19 -6.47 19.99
CA VAL A 275 -1.75 -7.30 21.05
C VAL A 275 -2.42 -6.44 22.11
N ASP A 276 -3.53 -6.90 22.65
CA ASP A 276 -4.19 -6.22 23.77
C ASP A 276 -3.50 -6.57 25.08
N ILE A 277 -3.21 -5.55 25.88
CA ILE A 277 -2.54 -5.65 27.18
C ILE A 277 -3.35 -4.91 28.27
N LEU A 278 -3.18 -5.30 29.52
CA LEU A 278 -3.74 -4.56 30.64
C LEU A 278 -2.84 -3.37 31.00
N PRO A 279 -3.38 -2.24 31.46
CA PRO A 279 -2.58 -1.12 31.96
C PRO A 279 -1.64 -1.48 33.12
N SER A 280 -2.00 -2.53 33.88
CA SER A 280 -1.21 -3.09 34.97
C SER A 280 -0.14 -4.10 34.54
N ASP A 281 -0.04 -4.39 33.24
CA ASP A 281 0.93 -5.36 32.74
C ASP A 281 2.36 -4.78 32.85
N THR A 282 3.18 -5.43 33.65
CA THR A 282 4.59 -5.05 33.88
C THR A 282 5.57 -5.83 33.00
N GLY A 283 5.06 -6.59 32.04
CA GLY A 283 5.87 -7.40 31.13
C GLY A 283 6.83 -6.55 30.29
N ASN A 284 7.98 -7.14 29.98
CA ASN A 284 8.91 -6.57 29.00
C ASN A 284 8.54 -7.06 27.61
N PHE A 285 8.07 -6.15 26.75
CA PHE A 285 7.70 -6.47 25.38
C PHE A 285 8.85 -6.11 24.43
N THR A 286 9.04 -6.96 23.44
CA THR A 286 10.08 -6.78 22.42
C THR A 286 9.48 -7.04 21.04
N CYS A 287 9.66 -6.09 20.13
CA CYS A 287 9.37 -6.28 18.71
C CYS A 287 10.69 -6.55 17.97
N ASP A 288 10.79 -7.71 17.36
CA ASP A 288 11.94 -8.18 16.60
C ASP A 288 11.52 -8.22 15.12
N VAL A 289 12.18 -7.42 14.32
CA VAL A 289 11.89 -7.23 12.89
C VAL A 289 13.12 -7.66 12.11
N LEU A 290 12.96 -8.67 11.28
CA LEU A 290 14.00 -9.22 10.41
C LEU A 290 13.57 -9.06 8.95
N GLU A 291 14.42 -8.46 8.17
CA GLU A 291 14.33 -8.43 6.70
C GLU A 291 15.31 -9.47 6.14
N GLU A 292 14.78 -10.60 5.66
CA GLU A 292 15.60 -11.75 5.26
C GLU A 292 16.46 -11.46 4.02
N ASP A 293 15.94 -10.70 3.06
CA ASP A 293 16.63 -10.41 1.81
C ASP A 293 17.84 -9.48 1.98
N THR A 294 17.80 -8.58 2.96
CA THR A 294 18.87 -7.62 3.25
C THR A 294 19.69 -8.01 4.47
N GLY A 295 19.18 -8.93 5.30
CA GLY A 295 19.77 -9.34 6.57
C GLY A 295 19.65 -8.29 7.68
N TYR A 296 18.90 -7.22 7.48
CA TYR A 296 18.68 -6.22 8.52
C TYR A 296 17.78 -6.75 9.63
N ARG A 297 18.24 -6.56 10.87
CA ARG A 297 17.46 -6.87 12.06
C ARG A 297 17.36 -5.66 12.96
N VAL A 298 16.14 -5.26 13.31
CA VAL A 298 15.84 -4.18 14.24
C VAL A 298 15.04 -4.73 15.41
N VAL A 299 15.52 -4.46 16.64
CA VAL A 299 14.87 -4.89 17.88
C VAL A 299 14.46 -3.65 18.65
N LYS A 300 13.18 -3.53 18.98
CA LYS A 300 12.64 -2.48 19.84
C LYS A 300 12.07 -3.08 21.11
N HIS A 301 12.34 -2.42 22.23
CA HIS A 301 11.82 -2.78 23.54
C HIS A 301 10.76 -1.78 23.99
N TRP A 302 9.72 -2.28 24.62
CA TRP A 302 8.70 -1.47 25.27
C TRP A 302 8.43 -2.00 26.69
N ARG A 303 8.34 -1.10 27.66
CA ARG A 303 7.98 -1.40 29.05
C ARG A 303 6.73 -0.64 29.44
N ALA A 304 5.90 -1.22 30.32
CA ALA A 304 4.78 -0.52 30.92
C ALA A 304 5.27 0.74 31.65
N GLY A 305 4.80 1.90 31.22
CA GLY A 305 5.30 3.20 31.71
C GLY A 305 6.10 4.00 30.67
N ASP A 306 6.65 3.35 29.64
CA ASP A 306 7.16 4.04 28.44
C ASP A 306 5.98 4.66 27.69
N ARG A 307 5.62 5.88 28.07
CA ARG A 307 4.73 6.72 27.24
C ARG A 307 5.54 7.17 26.02
N THR A 308 5.77 6.29 25.09
CA THR A 308 6.04 6.72 23.72
C THR A 308 4.73 7.30 23.19
N THR A 309 4.49 8.57 23.54
CA THR A 309 3.63 9.41 22.71
C THR A 309 4.10 9.18 21.29
N ILE A 310 3.17 8.80 20.40
CA ILE A 310 3.36 8.98 18.97
C ILE A 310 4.12 10.30 18.85
N PRO A 311 5.31 10.37 18.22
CA PRO A 311 5.84 11.66 17.90
C PRO A 311 4.72 12.33 17.14
N THR A 312 3.98 13.20 17.80
CA THR A 312 3.15 14.15 17.08
C THR A 312 4.17 14.75 16.15
N ILE A 313 4.00 14.48 14.86
CA ILE A 313 4.66 15.27 13.84
C ILE A 313 4.20 16.66 14.18
N GLY A 314 4.91 17.24 15.12
CA GLY A 314 4.74 18.63 15.48
C GLY A 314 5.05 19.33 14.18
N TRP A 315 4.04 19.88 13.60
CA TRP A 315 4.17 20.83 12.53
C TRP A 315 4.85 22.04 13.14
N PRO A 316 6.20 22.12 13.19
CA PRO A 316 6.87 23.31 13.69
C PRO A 316 6.53 24.51 12.81
N ASN A 317 5.95 24.24 11.63
CA ASN A 317 5.60 25.23 10.64
C ASN A 317 4.13 25.67 10.69
N ALA A 318 3.24 25.04 11.45
CA ALA A 318 1.84 25.49 11.51
C ALA A 318 1.73 26.88 12.16
N VAL A 319 2.52 27.15 13.20
CA VAL A 319 2.59 28.47 13.84
C VAL A 319 3.30 29.46 12.89
N LEU A 320 4.38 29.06 12.23
CA LEU A 320 5.06 29.91 11.23
C LEU A 320 4.16 30.17 10.01
N LEU A 321 3.43 29.16 9.53
CA LEU A 321 2.51 29.34 8.41
C LEU A 321 1.34 30.26 8.77
N SER A 322 0.76 30.11 9.97
CA SER A 322 -0.33 30.97 10.44
C SER A 322 0.14 32.41 10.67
N THR A 323 1.36 32.63 11.17
CA THR A 323 1.95 33.95 11.32
C THR A 323 2.27 34.61 9.99
N VAL A 324 2.81 33.86 9.01
CA VAL A 324 3.08 34.37 7.66
C VAL A 324 1.78 34.72 6.94
N VAL A 325 0.76 33.86 6.99
CA VAL A 325 -0.57 34.14 6.41
C VAL A 325 -1.21 35.35 7.09
N GLY A 326 -1.14 35.48 8.40
CA GLY A 326 -1.62 36.62 9.14
C GLY A 326 -0.94 37.94 8.71
N LEU A 327 0.39 37.94 8.59
CA LEU A 327 1.16 39.08 8.13
C LEU A 327 0.83 39.45 6.67
N CYS A 328 0.63 38.48 5.79
CA CYS A 328 0.18 38.76 4.41
C CYS A 328 -1.20 39.36 4.34
N ILE A 329 -2.15 38.95 5.18
CA ILE A 329 -3.49 39.53 5.25
C ILE A 329 -3.41 40.99 5.75
N VAL A 330 -2.64 41.24 6.81
CA VAL A 330 -2.43 42.60 7.32
C VAL A 330 -1.79 43.53 6.27
N ALA A 331 -0.76 43.03 5.54
CA ALA A 331 -0.13 43.78 4.46
C ALA A 331 -1.12 44.09 3.32
N LEU A 332 -1.94 43.12 2.91
CA LEU A 332 -3.01 43.34 1.91
C LEU A 332 -4.04 44.37 2.38
N CYS A 333 -4.49 44.31 3.64
CA CYS A 333 -5.40 45.29 4.21
C CYS A 333 -4.81 46.69 4.23
N LEU A 334 -3.52 46.85 4.57
CA LEU A 334 -2.81 48.10 4.52
C LEU A 334 -2.71 48.65 3.10
N VAL A 335 -2.38 47.82 2.13
CA VAL A 335 -2.35 48.26 0.70
C VAL A 335 -3.73 48.74 0.24
N VAL A 336 -4.78 47.96 0.53
CA VAL A 336 -6.16 48.37 0.20
C VAL A 336 -6.55 49.69 0.88
N PHE A 337 -6.19 49.88 2.15
CA PHE A 337 -6.43 51.10 2.89
C PHE A 337 -5.69 52.31 2.27
N ILE A 338 -4.43 52.16 1.91
CA ILE A 338 -3.62 53.22 1.27
C ILE A 338 -4.20 53.54 -0.10
N VAL A 339 -4.59 52.55 -0.91
CA VAL A 339 -5.22 52.81 -2.23
C VAL A 339 -6.56 53.53 -2.08
N ARG A 340 -7.39 53.14 -1.10
CA ARG A 340 -8.66 53.83 -0.82
C ARG A 340 -8.41 55.26 -0.36
N LYS A 341 -7.46 55.49 0.55
CA LYS A 341 -7.11 56.85 1.03
C LYS A 341 -6.59 57.73 -0.11
N ARG A 342 -5.75 57.19 -1.02
CA ARG A 342 -5.28 57.92 -2.20
C ARG A 342 -6.43 58.28 -3.16
N ARG A 343 -7.38 57.35 -3.40
CA ARG A 343 -8.56 57.62 -4.23
C ARG A 343 -9.49 58.68 -3.60
N THR A 344 -9.69 58.65 -2.28
CA THR A 344 -10.50 59.67 -1.59
C THR A 344 -9.81 61.03 -1.60
N GLY A 345 -8.46 61.08 -1.46
CA GLY A 345 -7.70 62.33 -1.58
C GLY A 345 -7.68 62.92 -3.00
N GLN A 346 -7.77 62.10 -4.04
CA GLN A 346 -7.90 62.59 -5.42
C GLN A 346 -9.28 63.16 -5.72
N ILE A 347 -10.34 62.63 -5.11
CA ILE A 347 -11.72 63.19 -5.28
C ILE A 347 -11.87 64.56 -4.59
N VAL A 348 -11.21 64.77 -3.45
CA VAL A 348 -11.24 66.04 -2.74
C VAL A 348 -10.47 67.13 -3.51
N ASN A 349 -9.38 66.83 -4.21
CA ASN A 349 -8.62 67.78 -5.03
C ASN A 349 -9.29 68.12 -6.39
N GLN A 350 -10.31 67.37 -6.80
CA GLN A 350 -11.00 67.59 -8.06
C GLN A 350 -12.26 68.49 -7.92
N THR A 351 -12.69 68.85 -6.68
CA THR A 351 -13.85 69.67 -6.39
C THR A 351 -13.52 71.19 -6.25
N ASP A 352 -12.22 71.56 -6.28
CA ASP A 352 -11.81 72.97 -6.11
C ASP A 352 -11.51 73.74 -7.42
N HIS A 353 -11.89 73.21 -8.59
CA HIS A 353 -11.79 73.87 -9.86
C HIS A 353 -13.17 73.97 -10.53
N PHE A 354 -14.01 74.89 -10.01
CA PHE A 354 -15.13 75.49 -10.77
C PHE A 354 -14.69 76.86 -11.32
N PRO A 355 -14.70 77.11 -12.63
CA PRO A 355 -14.52 78.43 -13.19
C PRO A 355 -15.82 79.25 -13.06
N GLN A 356 -15.65 80.47 -12.61
CA GLN A 356 -16.71 81.47 -12.52
C GLN A 356 -17.31 81.83 -13.88
N HIS A 357 -18.61 82.11 -13.86
CA HIS A 357 -19.44 82.60 -14.93
C HIS A 357 -18.94 83.92 -15.53
N HIS A 358 -19.00 84.02 -16.85
CA HIS A 358 -19.23 85.29 -17.55
C HIS A 358 -20.38 85.11 -18.57
N GLY A 359 -21.38 85.89 -18.35
CA GLY A 359 -22.29 86.73 -19.17
C GLY A 359 -22.90 86.13 -20.43
N LEU A 360 -24.20 86.09 -20.40
CA LEU A 360 -25.10 86.08 -21.57
C LEU A 360 -24.85 87.29 -22.51
N PRO A 361 -25.16 87.15 -23.80
CA PRO A 361 -26.34 87.91 -24.25
C PRO A 361 -27.32 87.09 -25.10
N ASP A 362 -28.57 87.59 -25.07
CA ASP A 362 -29.72 87.33 -25.88
C ASP A 362 -29.45 87.41 -27.39
N GLU A 363 -30.12 86.61 -28.18
CA GLU A 363 -31.02 87.07 -29.28
C GLU A 363 -31.59 85.90 -30.07
N THR A 364 -32.84 85.76 -30.00
CA THR A 364 -33.94 85.80 -31.02
C THR A 364 -33.66 85.19 -32.40
N SER A 365 -34.73 84.50 -32.77
CA SER A 365 -35.41 84.33 -34.06
C SER A 365 -34.97 83.30 -35.05
N GLY A 366 -35.87 82.41 -35.32
CA GLY A 366 -36.58 82.43 -36.60
C GLY A 366 -36.42 81.16 -37.47
N VAL A 367 -37.59 80.60 -37.67
CA VAL A 367 -38.07 79.68 -38.72
C VAL A 367 -38.02 78.25 -38.39
#